data_701812db0a8e34afabd7a590eb8ad59a
#
_entry.id   701812db0a8e34afabd7a590eb8ad59a
#
_cell.length_a   1.000
_cell.length_b   1.000
_cell.length_c   1.000
_cell.angle_alpha   90.00
_cell.angle_beta   90.00
_cell.angle_gamma   90.00
#
_symmetry.space_group_name_H-M   'P 1'
#
loop_
_entity.id
_entity.type
_entity.pdbx_description
1 polymer ?
#
loop_
_entity_poly.entity_id
_entity_poly.type
_entity_poly.pdbx_seq_one_letter_code
_entity_poly.pdbx_strand_id
1 'polypeptide(L)'
;MQGDITEQEVDAVVNAANSSLMGGGGVDGAIHRRGGPAILDECRALRASRYGRGLPTGQAVATTAGNLPARWVIHTVGPVHSRDEDRSALLASCYRESLKVADSLGAATVAFPAISAGIYGWPMDDAARVAVTTVRAASTSVEEVRFVLFGADALAAFERALSG
;
A
#
# COMPACT_ATOMS: atom_id res chain seq x y z
N MET A 1 8.87 7.97 7.64
CA MET A 1 9.80 7.43 8.65
C MET A 1 10.43 6.12 8.14
N GLN A 2 11.66 5.87 8.51
CA GLN A 2 12.28 4.58 8.22
C GLN A 2 11.89 3.58 9.30
N GLY A 3 11.51 2.36 8.90
CA GLY A 3 11.12 1.34 9.87
C GLY A 3 10.48 0.12 9.21
N ASP A 4 9.93 -0.74 10.05
CA ASP A 4 9.22 -1.94 9.63
C ASP A 4 7.71 -1.67 9.66
N ILE A 5 7.08 -1.72 8.50
CA ILE A 5 5.64 -1.44 8.37
C ILE A 5 4.79 -2.48 9.14
N THR A 6 5.32 -3.69 9.33
CA THR A 6 4.59 -4.75 10.06
C THR A 6 4.55 -4.53 11.56
N GLU A 7 5.31 -3.57 12.07
CA GLU A 7 5.37 -3.23 13.50
C GLU A 7 4.59 -1.97 13.86
N GLN A 8 3.97 -1.31 12.89
CA GLN A 8 3.27 -0.04 13.11
C GLN A 8 1.94 -0.25 13.82
N GLU A 9 1.75 0.48 14.92
CA GLU A 9 0.46 0.51 15.62
C GLU A 9 -0.43 1.57 14.95
N VAL A 10 -1.18 1.13 13.97
CA VAL A 10 -2.09 1.97 13.17
C VAL A 10 -3.40 1.22 12.95
N ASP A 11 -4.44 1.92 12.52
CA ASP A 11 -5.70 1.25 12.20
C ASP A 11 -5.57 0.38 10.96
N ALA A 12 -4.93 0.89 9.91
CA ALA A 12 -4.76 0.13 8.66
C ALA A 12 -3.31 0.20 8.17
N VAL A 13 -2.82 -0.93 7.69
CA VAL A 13 -1.52 -1.04 7.01
C VAL A 13 -1.80 -1.32 5.54
N VAL A 14 -1.21 -0.54 4.64
CA VAL A 14 -1.34 -0.77 3.20
C VAL A 14 -0.27 -1.74 2.74
N ASN A 15 -0.69 -2.75 2.00
CA ASN A 15 0.17 -3.77 1.40
C ASN A 15 0.34 -3.48 -0.09
N ALA A 16 1.59 -3.48 -0.55
CA ALA A 16 1.91 -3.45 -1.97
C ALA A 16 1.78 -4.88 -2.53
N ALA A 17 0.55 -5.25 -2.86
CA ALA A 17 0.21 -6.61 -3.29
C ALA A 17 0.42 -6.81 -4.79
N ASN A 18 0.44 -8.07 -5.21
CA ASN A 18 0.24 -8.40 -6.63
C ASN A 18 -1.24 -8.71 -6.87
N SER A 19 -1.63 -8.82 -8.15
CA SER A 19 -3.05 -9.01 -8.51
C SER A 19 -3.61 -10.34 -8.00
N SER A 20 -2.78 -11.35 -7.78
CA SER A 20 -3.23 -12.64 -7.27
C SER A 20 -3.70 -12.60 -5.82
N LEU A 21 -3.25 -11.62 -5.04
CA LEU A 21 -3.50 -11.50 -3.59
C LEU A 21 -2.93 -12.68 -2.77
N MET A 22 -2.14 -13.54 -3.38
CA MET A 22 -1.65 -14.79 -2.73
C MET A 22 -0.31 -14.61 -2.02
N GLY A 23 0.17 -13.38 -1.88
CA GLY A 23 1.46 -13.11 -1.29
C GLY A 23 2.57 -13.05 -2.33
N GLY A 24 3.75 -12.71 -1.89
CA GLY A 24 4.93 -12.57 -2.75
C GLY A 24 6.14 -12.18 -1.92
N GLY A 25 7.06 -11.44 -2.53
CA GLY A 25 8.27 -10.95 -1.86
C GLY A 25 8.08 -9.55 -1.27
N GLY A 26 9.17 -9.00 -0.72
CA GLY A 26 9.20 -7.65 -0.19
C GLY A 26 8.19 -7.40 0.92
N VAL A 27 7.52 -6.26 0.86
CA VAL A 27 6.50 -5.86 1.86
C VAL A 27 5.35 -6.88 1.92
N ASP A 28 4.89 -7.35 0.77
CA ASP A 28 3.82 -8.34 0.67
C ASP A 28 4.16 -9.61 1.46
N GLY A 29 5.35 -10.16 1.21
CA GLY A 29 5.82 -11.33 1.95
C GLY A 29 5.95 -11.09 3.45
N ALA A 30 6.48 -9.93 3.84
CA ALA A 30 6.63 -9.56 5.25
C ALA A 30 5.27 -9.48 5.97
N ILE A 31 4.29 -8.86 5.34
CA ILE A 31 2.94 -8.71 5.91
C ILE A 31 2.29 -10.08 6.09
N HIS A 32 2.37 -10.94 5.09
CA HIS A 32 1.81 -12.30 5.21
C HIS A 32 2.51 -13.13 6.28
N ARG A 33 3.84 -13.06 6.38
CA ARG A 33 4.58 -13.81 7.40
C ARG A 33 4.25 -13.36 8.81
N ARG A 34 4.27 -12.05 9.05
CA ARG A 34 4.02 -11.48 10.39
C ARG A 34 2.55 -11.54 10.77
N GLY A 35 1.66 -11.35 9.81
CA GLY A 35 0.22 -11.37 10.04
C GLY A 35 -0.37 -12.76 10.22
N GLY A 36 0.30 -13.78 9.71
CA GLY A 36 -0.16 -15.16 9.81
C GLY A 36 -1.19 -15.53 8.75
N PRO A 37 -1.71 -16.77 8.81
CA PRO A 37 -2.53 -17.34 7.74
C PRO A 37 -3.90 -16.69 7.54
N ALA A 38 -4.43 -15.98 8.54
CA ALA A 38 -5.77 -15.39 8.45
C ALA A 38 -5.86 -14.38 7.30
N ILE A 39 -4.78 -13.62 7.04
CA ILE A 39 -4.75 -12.66 5.92
C ILE A 39 -4.91 -13.40 4.59
N LEU A 40 -4.12 -14.46 4.39
CA LEU A 40 -4.17 -15.24 3.16
C LEU A 40 -5.52 -15.92 2.97
N ASP A 41 -6.12 -16.41 4.06
CA ASP A 41 -7.44 -17.04 4.00
C ASP A 41 -8.50 -16.05 3.49
N GLU A 42 -8.50 -14.81 3.97
CA GLU A 42 -9.41 -13.79 3.46
C GLU A 42 -9.10 -13.38 2.02
N CYS A 43 -7.82 -13.32 1.64
CA CYS A 43 -7.44 -13.08 0.25
C CYS A 43 -7.95 -14.19 -0.67
N ARG A 44 -7.87 -15.44 -0.26
CA ARG A 44 -8.43 -16.58 -1.02
C ARG A 44 -9.95 -16.45 -1.19
N ALA A 45 -10.65 -16.04 -0.14
CA ALA A 45 -12.08 -15.82 -0.20
C ALA A 45 -12.46 -14.71 -1.21
N LEU A 46 -11.68 -13.62 -1.24
CA LEU A 46 -11.85 -12.54 -2.22
C LEU A 46 -11.62 -13.05 -3.66
N ARG A 47 -10.58 -13.87 -3.87
CA ARG A 47 -10.29 -14.47 -5.17
C ARG A 47 -11.35 -15.49 -5.61
N ALA A 48 -11.99 -16.16 -4.67
CA ALA A 48 -13.06 -17.12 -4.95
C ALA A 48 -14.41 -16.45 -5.24
N SER A 49 -14.54 -15.15 -4.98
CA SER A 49 -15.82 -14.43 -5.11
C SER A 49 -15.66 -13.18 -5.98
N ARG A 50 -15.42 -12.02 -5.35
CA ARG A 50 -15.45 -10.70 -5.98
C ARG A 50 -14.32 -10.48 -6.99
N TYR A 51 -13.15 -11.07 -6.74
CA TYR A 51 -11.95 -10.85 -7.55
C TYR A 51 -11.43 -12.13 -8.19
N GLY A 52 -12.29 -12.86 -8.88
CA GLY A 52 -11.94 -14.13 -9.52
C GLY A 52 -10.80 -14.03 -10.52
N ARG A 53 -10.60 -12.86 -11.15
CA ARG A 53 -9.50 -12.59 -12.08
C ARG A 53 -8.33 -11.85 -11.43
N GLY A 54 -8.37 -11.64 -10.13
CA GLY A 54 -7.41 -10.87 -9.38
C GLY A 54 -7.85 -9.44 -9.12
N LEU A 55 -7.13 -8.75 -8.23
CA LEU A 55 -7.37 -7.34 -7.95
C LEU A 55 -6.74 -6.50 -9.06
N PRO A 56 -7.51 -5.67 -9.77
CA PRO A 56 -6.95 -4.84 -10.84
C PRO A 56 -5.92 -3.82 -10.31
N THR A 57 -4.94 -3.50 -11.14
CA THR A 57 -3.95 -2.47 -10.85
C THR A 57 -4.65 -1.14 -10.53
N GLY A 58 -4.21 -0.49 -9.46
CA GLY A 58 -4.76 0.79 -9.03
C GLY A 58 -5.96 0.68 -8.08
N GLN A 59 -6.49 -0.50 -7.87
CA GLN A 59 -7.59 -0.74 -6.93
C GLN A 59 -7.08 -1.20 -5.57
N ALA A 60 -7.96 -1.17 -4.57
CA ALA A 60 -7.64 -1.55 -3.21
C ALA A 60 -8.78 -2.33 -2.57
N VAL A 61 -8.44 -3.25 -1.67
CA VAL A 61 -9.40 -4.06 -0.93
C VAL A 61 -8.84 -4.39 0.46
N ALA A 62 -9.71 -4.45 1.47
CA ALA A 62 -9.29 -4.71 2.85
C ALA A 62 -9.50 -6.16 3.25
N THR A 63 -8.61 -6.64 4.13
CA THR A 63 -8.74 -7.90 4.87
C THR A 63 -8.45 -7.65 6.35
N THR A 64 -8.60 -8.71 7.16
CA THR A 64 -8.06 -8.70 8.52
C THR A 64 -6.55 -8.45 8.49
N ALA A 65 -6.02 -7.90 9.57
CA ALA A 65 -4.58 -7.76 9.76
C ALA A 65 -3.96 -8.99 10.47
N GLY A 66 -4.77 -9.96 10.87
CA GLY A 66 -4.28 -11.14 11.58
C GLY A 66 -3.53 -10.76 12.85
N ASN A 67 -2.25 -11.16 12.94
CA ASN A 67 -1.42 -10.92 14.12
C ASN A 67 -0.67 -9.58 14.10
N LEU A 68 -0.85 -8.75 13.07
CA LEU A 68 -0.22 -7.43 13.04
C LEU A 68 -0.83 -6.51 14.11
N PRO A 69 -0.07 -5.51 14.61
CA PRO A 69 -0.61 -4.52 15.56
C PRO A 69 -1.46 -3.46 14.85
N ALA A 70 -2.33 -3.89 13.96
CA ALA A 70 -3.25 -3.09 13.16
C ALA A 70 -4.58 -3.82 13.10
N ARG A 71 -5.64 -3.11 12.68
CA ARG A 71 -6.97 -3.71 12.58
C ARG A 71 -7.21 -4.31 11.20
N TRP A 72 -6.67 -3.69 10.17
CA TRP A 72 -6.89 -4.10 8.78
C TRP A 72 -5.61 -4.02 7.97
N VAL A 73 -5.54 -4.85 6.93
CA VAL A 73 -4.60 -4.68 5.82
C VAL A 73 -5.39 -4.23 4.61
N ILE A 74 -4.96 -3.15 3.98
CA ILE A 74 -5.52 -2.67 2.72
C ILE A 74 -4.55 -3.08 1.62
N HIS A 75 -4.98 -4.00 0.75
CA HIS A 75 -4.15 -4.49 -0.35
C HIS A 75 -4.39 -3.63 -1.57
N THR A 76 -3.34 -3.13 -2.19
CA THR A 76 -3.43 -2.39 -3.45
C THR A 76 -2.34 -2.88 -4.40
N VAL A 77 -2.65 -2.91 -5.70
CA VAL A 77 -1.75 -3.41 -6.72
C VAL A 77 -1.15 -2.24 -7.48
N GLY A 78 0.13 -1.98 -7.23
CA GLY A 78 0.86 -0.92 -7.93
C GLY A 78 1.21 -1.30 -9.35
N PRO A 79 1.34 -0.30 -10.25
CA PRO A 79 1.79 -0.58 -11.61
C PRO A 79 3.29 -0.87 -11.65
N VAL A 80 3.69 -1.69 -12.62
CA VAL A 80 5.10 -1.84 -12.99
C VAL A 80 5.52 -0.59 -13.77
N HIS A 81 6.68 -0.03 -13.45
CA HIS A 81 7.18 1.15 -14.17
C HIS A 81 7.42 0.81 -15.64
N SER A 82 7.07 1.74 -16.53
CA SER A 82 7.28 1.59 -17.96
C SER A 82 8.00 2.83 -18.50
N ARG A 83 8.96 2.63 -19.42
CA ARG A 83 9.61 3.74 -20.14
C ARG A 83 8.76 4.24 -21.30
N ASP A 84 7.88 3.38 -21.82
CA ASP A 84 7.09 3.66 -23.02
C ASP A 84 5.72 4.22 -22.73
N GLU A 85 5.25 4.08 -21.48
CA GLU A 85 3.90 4.41 -21.09
C GLU A 85 3.92 5.08 -19.71
N ASP A 86 3.21 6.19 -19.58
CA ASP A 86 3.05 6.86 -18.29
C ASP A 86 1.93 6.20 -17.50
N ARG A 87 2.31 5.51 -16.42
CA ARG A 87 1.40 4.82 -15.51
C ARG A 87 1.23 5.54 -14.18
N SER A 88 1.60 6.83 -14.13
CA SER A 88 1.49 7.64 -12.89
C SER A 88 0.07 7.70 -12.36
N ALA A 89 -0.93 7.74 -13.23
CA ALA A 89 -2.34 7.75 -12.82
C ALA A 89 -2.73 6.47 -12.07
N LEU A 90 -2.18 5.32 -12.47
CA LEU A 90 -2.41 4.05 -11.78
C LEU A 90 -1.72 4.04 -10.41
N LEU A 91 -0.50 4.57 -10.32
CA LEU A 91 0.19 4.68 -9.04
C LEU A 91 -0.56 5.63 -8.09
N ALA A 92 -1.00 6.77 -8.58
CA ALA A 92 -1.81 7.70 -7.79
C ALA A 92 -3.12 7.05 -7.32
N SER A 93 -3.75 6.24 -8.19
CA SER A 93 -4.98 5.53 -7.85
C SER A 93 -4.79 4.59 -6.66
N CYS A 94 -3.62 3.93 -6.53
CA CYS A 94 -3.34 3.07 -5.39
C CYS A 94 -3.49 3.84 -4.08
N TYR A 95 -2.96 5.04 -4.01
CA TYR A 95 -3.06 5.86 -2.79
C TYR A 95 -4.48 6.35 -2.56
N ARG A 96 -5.15 6.85 -3.61
CA ARG A 96 -6.54 7.34 -3.49
C ARG A 96 -7.51 6.23 -3.09
N GLU A 97 -7.44 5.09 -3.75
CA GLU A 97 -8.35 3.98 -3.48
C GLU A 97 -8.10 3.36 -2.12
N SER A 98 -6.83 3.31 -1.67
CA SER A 98 -6.50 2.86 -0.33
C SER A 98 -7.10 3.79 0.73
N LEU A 99 -7.05 5.11 0.53
CA LEU A 99 -7.67 6.06 1.45
C LEU A 99 -9.19 5.96 1.44
N LYS A 100 -9.82 5.70 0.29
CA LYS A 100 -11.27 5.45 0.23
C LYS A 100 -11.67 4.21 1.02
N VAL A 101 -10.91 3.14 0.91
CA VAL A 101 -11.15 1.93 1.70
C VAL A 101 -10.98 2.23 3.19
N ALA A 102 -9.93 2.95 3.56
CA ALA A 102 -9.70 3.36 4.95
C ALA A 102 -10.88 4.18 5.48
N ASP A 103 -11.40 5.11 4.69
CA ASP A 103 -12.56 5.91 5.07
C ASP A 103 -13.80 5.04 5.31
N SER A 104 -14.03 4.05 4.44
CA SER A 104 -15.17 3.14 4.60
C SER A 104 -15.06 2.27 5.85
N LEU A 105 -13.84 2.02 6.33
CA LEU A 105 -13.58 1.25 7.55
C LEU A 105 -13.60 2.13 8.82
N GLY A 106 -13.59 3.44 8.66
CA GLY A 106 -13.47 4.36 9.79
C GLY A 106 -12.05 4.43 10.35
N ALA A 107 -11.03 4.11 9.55
CA ALA A 107 -9.64 4.15 9.98
C ALA A 107 -9.18 5.60 10.16
N ALA A 108 -8.59 5.91 11.32
CA ALA A 108 -8.03 7.23 11.60
C ALA A 108 -6.55 7.31 11.23
N THR A 109 -5.83 6.19 11.28
CA THR A 109 -4.39 6.14 11.03
C THR A 109 -4.10 5.07 9.98
N VAL A 110 -3.25 5.41 8.99
CA VAL A 110 -2.89 4.53 7.88
C VAL A 110 -1.39 4.58 7.64
N ALA A 111 -0.75 3.44 7.50
CA ALA A 111 0.67 3.33 7.14
C ALA A 111 0.80 2.84 5.69
N PHE A 112 1.56 3.56 4.88
CA PHE A 112 1.84 3.24 3.48
C PHE A 112 3.29 2.85 3.27
N PRO A 113 3.58 1.83 2.44
CA PRO A 113 4.92 1.61 1.90
C PRO A 113 5.14 2.50 0.67
N ALA A 114 6.36 2.45 0.12
CA ALA A 114 6.65 3.09 -1.17
C ALA A 114 6.15 2.17 -2.30
N ILE A 115 4.90 2.33 -2.70
CA ILE A 115 4.25 1.48 -3.70
C ILE A 115 5.00 1.56 -5.04
N SER A 116 5.21 0.43 -5.69
CA SER A 116 5.88 0.25 -6.99
C SER A 116 7.38 0.57 -7.01
N ALA A 117 7.95 1.07 -5.92
CA ALA A 117 9.36 1.51 -5.90
C ALA A 117 10.36 0.36 -5.67
N GLY A 118 9.90 -0.84 -5.35
CA GLY A 118 10.74 -2.02 -5.18
C GLY A 118 10.94 -2.76 -6.50
N ILE A 119 10.49 -4.02 -6.55
CA ILE A 119 10.67 -4.87 -7.72
C ILE A 119 9.93 -4.38 -8.98
N TYR A 120 8.94 -3.52 -8.83
CA TYR A 120 8.24 -2.93 -9.98
C TYR A 120 9.02 -1.76 -10.62
N GLY A 121 10.16 -1.41 -10.05
CA GLY A 121 11.17 -0.56 -10.71
C GLY A 121 10.84 0.92 -10.83
N TRP A 122 9.85 1.43 -10.11
CA TRP A 122 9.54 2.86 -10.16
C TRP A 122 10.69 3.69 -9.58
N PRO A 123 11.15 4.74 -10.28
CA PRO A 123 12.18 5.63 -9.71
C PRO A 123 11.71 6.21 -8.38
N MET A 124 12.57 6.13 -7.36
CA MET A 124 12.17 6.44 -5.98
C MET A 124 11.69 7.89 -5.81
N ASP A 125 12.39 8.86 -6.41
CA ASP A 125 11.99 10.26 -6.29
C ASP A 125 10.62 10.53 -6.92
N ASP A 126 10.32 9.91 -8.06
CA ASP A 126 9.02 10.05 -8.71
C ASP A 126 7.92 9.32 -7.94
N ALA A 127 8.24 8.13 -7.42
CA ALA A 127 7.30 7.38 -6.58
C ALA A 127 6.91 8.20 -5.34
N ALA A 128 7.89 8.84 -4.70
CA ALA A 128 7.65 9.70 -3.54
C ALA A 128 6.81 10.91 -3.90
N ARG A 129 7.09 11.55 -5.04
CA ARG A 129 6.34 12.71 -5.52
C ARG A 129 4.87 12.35 -5.75
N VAL A 130 4.60 11.24 -6.43
CA VAL A 130 3.23 10.78 -6.70
C VAL A 130 2.51 10.49 -5.39
N ALA A 131 3.15 9.77 -4.47
CA ALA A 131 2.57 9.41 -3.19
C ALA A 131 2.18 10.65 -2.37
N VAL A 132 3.12 11.56 -2.17
CA VAL A 132 2.91 12.76 -1.34
C VAL A 132 1.87 13.69 -1.98
N THR A 133 1.98 13.94 -3.28
CA THR A 133 1.05 14.81 -4.00
C THR A 133 -0.38 14.26 -3.92
N THR A 134 -0.54 12.96 -4.14
CA THR A 134 -1.85 12.32 -4.14
C THR A 134 -2.49 12.35 -2.75
N VAL A 135 -1.72 12.00 -1.72
CA VAL A 135 -2.24 11.97 -0.34
C VAL A 135 -2.61 13.38 0.11
N ARG A 136 -1.79 14.40 -0.19
CA ARG A 136 -2.08 15.78 0.17
C ARG A 136 -3.34 16.33 -0.51
N ALA A 137 -3.62 15.88 -1.73
CA ALA A 137 -4.79 16.32 -2.48
C ALA A 137 -6.06 15.52 -2.16
N ALA A 138 -5.94 14.40 -1.44
CA ALA A 138 -7.07 13.53 -1.18
C ALA A 138 -8.06 14.15 -0.20
N SER A 139 -9.36 13.98 -0.52
CA SER A 139 -10.44 14.25 0.41
C SER A 139 -10.65 12.97 1.23
N THR A 140 -10.21 12.98 2.49
CA THR A 140 -10.28 11.80 3.35
C THR A 140 -10.51 12.19 4.80
N SER A 141 -11.15 11.29 5.55
CA SER A 141 -11.30 11.43 6.99
C SER A 141 -10.16 10.81 7.80
N VAL A 142 -9.17 10.21 7.12
CA VAL A 142 -7.96 9.71 7.77
C VAL A 142 -7.20 10.89 8.41
N GLU A 143 -6.89 10.77 9.69
CA GLU A 143 -6.25 11.86 10.45
C GLU A 143 -4.73 11.85 10.32
N GLU A 144 -4.12 10.66 10.20
CA GLU A 144 -2.68 10.51 10.09
C GLU A 144 -2.33 9.51 9.00
N VAL A 145 -1.46 9.91 8.08
CA VAL A 145 -0.84 9.02 7.11
C VAL A 145 0.65 8.94 7.42
N ARG A 146 1.16 7.73 7.65
CA ARG A 146 2.59 7.47 7.83
C ARG A 146 3.14 6.80 6.58
N PHE A 147 4.17 7.39 6.01
CA PHE A 147 4.97 6.69 4.99
C PHE A 147 6.08 5.94 5.72
N VAL A 148 6.00 4.62 5.74
CA VAL A 148 6.95 3.77 6.45
C VAL A 148 7.86 3.11 5.44
N LEU A 149 9.14 3.47 5.47
CA LEU A 149 10.08 3.24 4.39
C LEU A 149 11.17 2.30 4.87
N PHE A 150 11.52 1.34 4.03
CA PHE A 150 12.44 0.29 4.41
C PHE A 150 13.90 0.75 4.43
N GLY A 151 14.30 1.64 3.52
CA GLY A 151 15.68 2.04 3.37
C GLY A 151 15.92 3.56 3.44
N ALA A 152 17.17 3.94 3.59
CA ALA A 152 17.58 5.35 3.69
C ALA A 152 17.30 6.13 2.40
N ASP A 153 17.45 5.51 1.24
CA ASP A 153 17.18 6.15 -0.05
C ASP A 153 15.71 6.52 -0.19
N ALA A 154 14.82 5.61 0.21
CA ALA A 154 13.38 5.87 0.20
C ALA A 154 13.02 6.98 1.18
N LEU A 155 13.58 6.95 2.39
CA LEU A 155 13.35 7.98 3.39
C LEU A 155 13.78 9.36 2.86
N ALA A 156 14.95 9.47 2.27
CA ALA A 156 15.45 10.73 1.71
C ALA A 156 14.52 11.25 0.59
N ALA A 157 14.07 10.37 -0.29
CA ALA A 157 13.16 10.75 -1.39
C ALA A 157 11.83 11.27 -0.86
N PHE A 158 11.25 10.61 0.12
CA PHE A 158 9.99 11.04 0.72
C PHE A 158 10.15 12.33 1.52
N GLU A 159 11.26 12.50 2.22
CA GLU A 159 11.54 13.76 2.92
C GLU A 159 11.63 14.93 1.93
N ARG A 160 12.29 14.74 0.80
CA ARG A 160 12.37 15.76 -0.27
C ARG A 160 10.97 16.10 -0.81
N ALA A 161 10.15 15.09 -1.06
CA ALA A 161 8.79 15.29 -1.56
C ALA A 161 7.91 16.02 -0.54
N LEU A 162 8.05 15.69 0.75
CA LEU A 162 7.28 16.33 1.82
C LEU A 162 7.70 17.79 2.05
N SER A 163 8.95 18.13 1.75
CA SER A 163 9.48 19.49 1.90
C SER A 163 9.09 20.41 0.74
N GLY A 164 8.69 19.84 -0.37
CA GLY A 164 8.36 20.60 -1.59
C GLY A 164 6.99 21.22 -1.62
#